data_67a34cbdc4a703e1faef05cc961b83cc
#
_entry.id   67a34cbdc4a703e1faef05cc961b83cc
#
_cell.length_a   1.000
_cell.length_b   1.000
_cell.length_c   1.000
_cell.angle_alpha   90.00
_cell.angle_beta   90.00
_cell.angle_gamma   90.00
#
_symmetry.space_group_name_H-M   'P 1'
#
loop_
_entity.id
_entity.type
_entity.pdbx_description
1 polymer ?
#
loop_
_entity_poly.entity_id
_entity_poly.type
_entity_poly.pdbx_seq_one_letter_code
_entity_poly.pdbx_strand_id
1 'polypeptide(L)'
;MPELAHIPCPDTDCGSSDAYCFNTDKGVGHCFSCDQSFFDQHEPLKRPRGDKNMAFDNPTATTPHEYLPLRGIQVKTMEFYDVRSYRDANGELTKQEYIYPSGGKKIRVMPKTFSASGLSQDELFGMNLFPAGSASIVTITEGELDALSAHQMLNVRGTNPVVSLPSATPSKRLWEKCKPWLDSFDKIILSVDNDQAGKSLAAKIGALFPSKTYEIIHDKFKDANEFLQGNAKASYQAAFYNCKRYSPDNIRNTTEQFLELFDKKDDAVYVSTGIESFDDVALGLMQGHFTVFQAPEGIGFYH
;
A
#
# COMPACT_ATOMS: atom_id res chain seq x y z
N MET A 1 -17.80 12.67 26.75
CA MET A 1 -16.44 12.37 27.20
C MET A 1 -15.75 13.72 27.35
N PRO A 2 -15.32 14.12 28.54
CA PRO A 2 -14.59 15.37 28.67
C PRO A 2 -13.21 15.21 28.03
N GLU A 3 -13.00 15.93 26.97
CA GLU A 3 -11.76 15.96 26.21
C GLU A 3 -11.34 17.42 26.04
N LEU A 4 -10.13 17.75 26.47
CA LEU A 4 -9.51 19.03 26.19
C LEU A 4 -8.71 18.86 24.89
N ALA A 5 -9.17 19.49 23.82
CA ALA A 5 -8.54 19.44 22.51
C ALA A 5 -7.95 20.81 22.14
N HIS A 6 -6.95 20.79 21.27
CA HIS A 6 -6.31 22.00 20.76
C HIS A 6 -5.69 22.89 21.85
N ILE A 7 -4.94 22.28 22.75
CA ILE A 7 -4.18 23.00 23.79
C ILE A 7 -2.67 22.89 23.52
N PRO A 8 -1.85 23.76 24.13
CA PRO A 8 -0.40 23.72 23.98
C PRO A 8 0.20 22.39 24.43
N CYS A 9 1.22 21.92 23.72
CA CYS A 9 1.96 20.74 24.11
C CYS A 9 2.70 20.97 25.43
N PRO A 10 2.65 20.02 26.38
CA PRO A 10 3.41 20.10 27.63
C PRO A 10 4.93 20.01 27.44
N ASP A 11 5.38 19.48 26.32
CA ASP A 11 6.80 19.46 25.94
C ASP A 11 7.21 20.83 25.40
N THR A 12 8.09 21.53 26.16
CA THR A 12 8.59 22.83 25.80
C THR A 12 9.41 22.85 24.52
N ASP A 13 10.03 21.73 24.17
CA ASP A 13 10.83 21.59 22.96
C ASP A 13 9.96 21.39 21.70
N CYS A 14 8.70 20.96 21.87
CA CYS A 14 7.74 20.80 20.79
C CYS A 14 7.26 22.14 20.21
N GLY A 15 7.06 23.15 21.07
CA GLY A 15 6.61 24.49 20.68
C GLY A 15 5.22 24.59 20.06
N SER A 16 4.44 23.50 20.00
CA SER A 16 3.08 23.51 19.45
C SER A 16 2.10 24.13 20.42
N SER A 17 1.28 25.08 19.93
CA SER A 17 0.29 25.81 20.72
C SER A 17 -1.09 25.15 20.77
N ASP A 18 -1.37 24.19 19.89
CA ASP A 18 -2.74 23.67 19.66
C ASP A 18 -2.83 22.18 19.25
N ALA A 19 -1.70 21.47 19.20
CA ALA A 19 -1.68 20.06 18.73
C ALA A 19 -1.84 19.03 19.86
N TYR A 20 -2.08 19.43 21.11
CA TYR A 20 -2.24 18.52 22.23
C TYR A 20 -3.70 18.30 22.58
N CYS A 21 -4.10 17.03 22.70
CA CYS A 21 -5.41 16.60 23.17
C CYS A 21 -5.26 15.80 24.45
N PHE A 22 -6.06 16.10 25.48
CA PHE A 22 -6.02 15.43 26.77
C PHE A 22 -7.39 14.85 27.15
N ASN A 23 -7.42 13.58 27.49
CA ASN A 23 -8.61 12.89 27.99
C ASN A 23 -8.61 12.93 29.52
N THR A 24 -9.48 13.75 30.10
CA THR A 24 -9.56 13.97 31.55
C THR A 24 -10.05 12.73 32.31
N ASP A 25 -10.84 11.85 31.68
CA ASP A 25 -11.36 10.63 32.31
C ASP A 25 -10.25 9.57 32.46
N LYS A 26 -9.31 9.56 31.52
CA LYS A 26 -8.23 8.57 31.48
C LYS A 26 -6.90 9.15 32.02
N GLY A 27 -6.80 10.45 32.23
CA GLY A 27 -5.59 11.13 32.65
C GLY A 27 -4.45 11.01 31.61
N VAL A 28 -4.77 10.86 30.33
CA VAL A 28 -3.79 10.67 29.25
C VAL A 28 -4.02 11.67 28.15
N GLY A 29 -2.94 12.29 27.68
CA GLY A 29 -2.96 13.19 26.54
C GLY A 29 -1.95 12.78 25.47
N HIS A 30 -2.19 13.23 24.24
CA HIS A 30 -1.34 12.99 23.08
C HIS A 30 -1.13 14.27 22.28
N CYS A 31 0.11 14.55 21.90
CA CYS A 31 0.45 15.65 21.01
C CYS A 31 0.66 15.16 19.59
N PHE A 32 -0.16 15.65 18.67
CA PHE A 32 -0.10 15.28 17.25
C PHE A 32 1.05 15.99 16.48
N SER A 33 1.74 16.93 17.12
CA SER A 33 2.89 17.63 16.52
C SER A 33 4.21 16.89 16.77
N CYS A 34 4.47 16.45 18.01
CA CYS A 34 5.69 15.72 18.37
C CYS A 34 5.48 14.21 18.57
N ASP A 35 4.23 13.72 18.40
CA ASP A 35 3.84 12.33 18.56
C ASP A 35 4.13 11.73 19.96
N GLN A 36 4.18 12.60 20.98
CA GLN A 36 4.38 12.21 22.37
C GLN A 36 3.06 12.11 23.13
N SER A 37 3.00 11.13 24.03
CA SER A 37 1.89 10.98 24.96
C SER A 37 2.32 11.32 26.38
N PHE A 38 1.43 11.97 27.13
CA PHE A 38 1.68 12.46 28.48
C PHE A 38 0.63 11.89 29.43
N PHE A 39 1.03 11.75 30.70
CA PHE A 39 0.15 11.33 31.76
C PHE A 39 -0.08 12.52 32.70
N ASP A 40 -1.33 12.69 33.17
CA ASP A 40 -1.73 13.72 34.13
C ASP A 40 -1.27 15.16 33.77
N GLN A 41 -1.43 15.52 32.47
CA GLN A 41 -1.19 16.85 31.86
C GLN A 41 0.27 17.33 31.83
N HIS A 42 1.17 16.82 32.66
CA HIS A 42 2.48 17.44 32.88
C HIS A 42 3.69 16.52 32.87
N GLU A 43 3.49 15.21 32.95
CA GLU A 43 4.60 14.26 32.88
C GLU A 43 4.59 13.45 31.59
N PRO A 44 5.73 13.36 30.87
CA PRO A 44 5.84 12.39 29.77
C PRO A 44 5.52 11.01 30.31
N LEU A 45 4.74 10.23 29.56
CA LEU A 45 4.48 8.83 29.89
C LEU A 45 5.83 8.13 30.06
N LYS A 46 6.31 8.04 31.29
CA LYS A 46 7.30 7.04 31.66
C LYS A 46 6.62 5.74 31.36
N ARG A 47 7.10 5.03 30.33
CA ARG A 47 6.61 3.69 30.02
C ARG A 47 6.40 2.98 31.35
N PRO A 48 5.22 2.40 31.64
CA PRO A 48 5.00 1.71 32.89
C PRO A 48 6.18 0.76 33.07
N ARG A 49 6.93 0.90 34.16
CA ARG A 49 7.88 -0.14 34.57
C ARG A 49 7.01 -1.36 34.75
N GLY A 50 7.03 -2.21 33.75
CA GLY A 50 6.26 -3.44 33.74
C GLY A 50 6.46 -4.12 35.05
N ASP A 51 5.36 -4.57 35.61
CA ASP A 51 5.35 -5.44 36.78
C ASP A 51 6.47 -6.48 36.61
N LYS A 52 7.40 -6.53 37.54
CA LYS A 52 8.60 -7.37 37.44
C LYS A 52 8.32 -8.89 37.37
N ASN A 53 7.04 -9.26 37.22
CA ASN A 53 6.55 -10.63 37.11
C ASN A 53 5.93 -10.99 35.74
N MET A 54 5.86 -10.06 34.78
CA MET A 54 5.81 -10.48 33.39
C MET A 54 7.26 -10.53 32.92
N ALA A 55 7.81 -11.72 32.83
CA ALA A 55 9.08 -11.97 32.21
C ALA A 55 9.04 -11.57 30.74
N PHE A 56 9.23 -10.27 30.47
CA PHE A 56 9.75 -9.84 29.20
C PHE A 56 11.21 -10.25 29.21
N ASP A 57 11.51 -11.33 28.52
CA ASP A 57 12.84 -11.86 28.35
C ASP A 57 13.80 -10.70 28.05
N ASN A 58 14.78 -10.55 28.88
CA ASN A 58 15.95 -9.69 28.69
C ASN A 58 16.57 -10.00 27.31
N PRO A 59 16.86 -9.01 26.44
CA PRO A 59 17.34 -9.23 25.08
C PRO A 59 18.80 -9.75 24.98
N THR A 60 19.32 -10.37 26.02
CA THR A 60 20.69 -10.92 26.05
C THR A 60 20.77 -12.45 25.93
N ALA A 61 19.65 -13.15 25.92
CA ALA A 61 19.64 -14.54 25.46
C ALA A 61 18.98 -14.52 24.07
N THR A 62 19.76 -14.69 23.02
CA THR A 62 19.26 -14.97 21.69
C THR A 62 18.50 -16.29 21.76
N THR A 63 17.18 -16.21 21.94
CA THR A 63 16.35 -17.42 21.84
C THR A 63 16.64 -18.01 20.46
N PRO A 64 17.07 -19.30 20.39
CA PRO A 64 17.37 -19.93 19.13
C PRO A 64 16.13 -19.80 18.22
N HIS A 65 16.30 -19.19 17.06
CA HIS A 65 15.27 -19.13 16.03
C HIS A 65 15.62 -20.10 14.91
N GLU A 66 14.62 -20.50 14.20
CA GLU A 66 14.72 -21.36 13.02
C GLU A 66 14.07 -20.67 11.82
N TYR A 67 14.36 -21.15 10.62
CA TYR A 67 13.61 -20.81 9.43
C TYR A 67 12.68 -21.97 9.07
N LEU A 68 11.39 -21.80 9.30
CA LEU A 68 10.41 -22.87 9.13
C LEU A 68 9.47 -22.58 7.96
N PRO A 69 9.11 -23.60 7.17
CA PRO A 69 8.15 -23.43 6.10
C PRO A 69 6.76 -23.12 6.68
N LEU A 70 6.02 -22.27 6.02
CA LEU A 70 4.63 -21.95 6.38
C LEU A 70 3.82 -21.66 5.13
N ARG A 71 2.60 -22.22 5.04
CA ARG A 71 1.63 -21.93 3.96
C ARG A 71 2.23 -22.04 2.55
N GLY A 72 3.03 -23.09 2.29
CA GLY A 72 3.68 -23.34 1.02
C GLY A 72 5.00 -22.59 0.78
N ILE A 73 5.36 -21.65 1.65
CA ILE A 73 6.61 -20.92 1.56
C ILE A 73 7.75 -21.80 2.08
N GLN A 74 8.81 -21.94 1.29
CA GLN A 74 9.95 -22.79 1.57
C GLN A 74 10.93 -22.13 2.54
N VAL A 75 11.69 -22.96 3.27
CA VAL A 75 12.73 -22.54 4.23
C VAL A 75 13.68 -21.51 3.63
N LYS A 76 14.20 -21.76 2.42
CA LYS A 76 15.14 -20.84 1.75
C LYS A 76 14.56 -19.42 1.51
N THR A 77 13.25 -19.33 1.33
CA THR A 77 12.58 -18.03 1.16
C THR A 77 12.43 -17.34 2.51
N MET A 78 12.10 -18.11 3.56
CA MET A 78 12.06 -17.59 4.93
C MET A 78 13.44 -17.08 5.38
N GLU A 79 14.49 -17.83 5.08
CA GLU A 79 15.88 -17.47 5.36
C GLU A 79 16.30 -16.21 4.59
N PHE A 80 15.99 -16.13 3.29
CA PHE A 80 16.31 -14.98 2.46
C PHE A 80 15.72 -13.68 2.99
N TYR A 81 14.49 -13.72 3.54
CA TYR A 81 13.81 -12.55 4.13
C TYR A 81 14.03 -12.39 5.63
N ASP A 82 14.87 -13.21 6.26
CA ASP A 82 15.08 -13.27 7.72
C ASP A 82 13.77 -13.38 8.50
N VAL A 83 12.89 -14.30 8.11
CA VAL A 83 11.64 -14.59 8.83
C VAL A 83 11.90 -15.62 9.90
N ARG A 84 12.11 -15.16 11.12
CA ARG A 84 12.50 -15.97 12.27
C ARG A 84 11.29 -16.68 12.89
N SER A 85 11.39 -17.97 13.04
CA SER A 85 10.34 -18.84 13.58
C SER A 85 10.73 -19.37 14.95
N TYR A 86 9.74 -19.53 15.82
CA TYR A 86 9.93 -20.00 17.19
C TYR A 86 8.92 -21.11 17.50
N ARG A 87 9.40 -22.16 18.17
CA ARG A 87 8.58 -23.30 18.61
C ARG A 87 8.36 -23.26 20.11
N ASP A 88 7.30 -23.91 20.56
CA ASP A 88 7.12 -24.24 21.97
C ASP A 88 7.89 -25.52 22.39
N ALA A 89 7.71 -25.91 23.65
CA ALA A 89 8.34 -27.13 24.20
C ALA A 89 7.84 -28.43 23.52
N ASN A 90 6.69 -28.39 22.84
CA ASN A 90 6.11 -29.51 22.08
C ASN A 90 6.59 -29.54 20.62
N GLY A 91 7.39 -28.57 20.21
CA GLY A 91 7.88 -28.44 18.85
C GLY A 91 6.91 -27.77 17.88
N GLU A 92 5.79 -27.21 18.37
CA GLU A 92 4.81 -26.52 17.54
C GLU A 92 5.23 -25.08 17.25
N LEU A 93 5.00 -24.62 16.03
CA LEU A 93 5.26 -23.24 15.63
C LEU A 93 4.30 -22.28 16.35
N THR A 94 4.84 -21.43 17.20
CA THR A 94 4.03 -20.47 17.99
C THR A 94 4.12 -19.05 17.50
N LYS A 95 5.28 -18.66 16.95
CA LYS A 95 5.55 -17.27 16.60
C LYS A 95 6.47 -17.18 15.38
N GLN A 96 6.23 -16.15 14.53
CA GLN A 96 7.16 -15.70 13.50
C GLN A 96 7.45 -14.20 13.65
N GLU A 97 8.68 -13.82 13.40
CA GLU A 97 9.13 -12.42 13.38
C GLU A 97 9.60 -12.08 11.98
N TYR A 98 9.00 -11.05 11.40
CA TYR A 98 9.36 -10.47 10.11
C TYR A 98 10.24 -9.25 10.38
N ILE A 99 11.51 -9.34 9.99
CA ILE A 99 12.53 -8.32 10.31
C ILE A 99 12.52 -7.26 9.22
N TYR A 100 12.37 -6.00 9.62
CA TYR A 100 12.34 -4.84 8.74
C TYR A 100 13.72 -4.18 8.62
N PRO A 101 13.95 -3.32 7.61
CA PRO A 101 15.27 -2.74 7.34
C PRO A 101 15.93 -2.04 8.52
N SER A 102 15.17 -1.35 9.36
CA SER A 102 15.68 -0.66 10.57
C SER A 102 15.96 -1.59 11.75
N GLY A 103 15.70 -2.90 11.60
CA GLY A 103 15.79 -3.89 12.68
C GLY A 103 14.52 -3.99 13.53
N GLY A 104 13.53 -3.16 13.28
CA GLY A 104 12.19 -3.34 13.83
C GLY A 104 11.53 -4.61 13.31
N LYS A 105 10.52 -5.10 13.99
CA LYS A 105 9.90 -6.36 13.63
C LYS A 105 8.39 -6.35 13.78
N LYS A 106 7.73 -7.01 12.86
CA LYS A 106 6.33 -7.40 12.96
C LYS A 106 6.28 -8.84 13.43
N ILE A 107 5.43 -9.13 14.39
CA ILE A 107 5.39 -10.42 15.07
C ILE A 107 4.03 -11.03 14.80
N ARG A 108 4.03 -12.23 14.23
CA ARG A 108 2.83 -13.04 14.07
C ARG A 108 2.85 -14.16 15.11
N VAL A 109 1.87 -14.15 15.99
CA VAL A 109 1.58 -15.25 16.92
C VAL A 109 0.51 -16.13 16.28
N MET A 110 0.74 -17.44 16.32
CA MET A 110 -0.19 -18.39 15.71
C MET A 110 -1.53 -18.43 16.46
N PRO A 111 -2.66 -18.56 15.75
CA PRO A 111 -2.76 -18.74 14.30
C PRO A 111 -2.68 -17.43 13.48
N LYS A 112 -3.12 -16.28 14.00
CA LYS A 112 -3.19 -15.02 13.22
C LYS A 112 -3.31 -13.77 14.11
N THR A 113 -2.55 -13.68 15.19
CA THR A 113 -2.48 -12.44 15.99
C THR A 113 -1.20 -11.68 15.64
N PHE A 114 -1.30 -10.37 15.46
CA PHE A 114 -0.16 -9.54 15.09
C PHE A 114 0.15 -8.52 16.17
N SER A 115 1.45 -8.31 16.38
CA SER A 115 2.01 -7.22 17.17
C SER A 115 3.26 -6.68 16.48
N ALA A 116 3.83 -5.59 16.99
CA ALA A 116 5.03 -5.00 16.45
C ALA A 116 5.97 -4.57 17.59
N SER A 117 7.27 -4.58 17.31
CA SER A 117 8.30 -4.13 18.25
C SER A 117 9.36 -3.34 17.49
N GLY A 118 9.49 -2.05 17.82
CA GLY A 118 10.45 -1.15 17.15
C GLY A 118 10.20 -0.97 15.66
N LEU A 119 9.03 -1.33 15.16
CA LEU A 119 8.67 -1.27 13.75
C LEU A 119 8.47 0.20 13.32
N SER A 120 9.26 0.63 12.34
CA SER A 120 9.01 1.88 11.63
C SER A 120 7.90 1.67 10.59
N GLN A 121 6.91 2.56 10.56
CA GLN A 121 5.86 2.57 9.55
C GLN A 121 6.31 3.23 8.23
N ASP A 122 7.58 3.63 8.14
CA ASP A 122 8.15 4.42 7.04
C ASP A 122 9.06 3.58 6.13
N GLU A 123 8.99 2.26 6.20
CA GLU A 123 9.83 1.35 5.41
C GLU A 123 9.04 0.15 4.92
N LEU A 124 9.45 -0.39 3.77
CA LEU A 124 8.85 -1.58 3.20
C LEU A 124 9.59 -2.82 3.69
N PHE A 125 8.86 -3.89 4.00
CA PHE A 125 9.45 -5.18 4.34
C PHE A 125 10.25 -5.73 3.16
N GLY A 126 11.47 -6.16 3.41
CA GLY A 126 12.38 -6.72 2.39
C GLY A 126 13.09 -5.68 1.52
N MET A 127 12.85 -4.38 1.71
CA MET A 127 13.46 -3.33 0.88
C MET A 127 15.00 -3.34 0.92
N ASN A 128 15.59 -3.67 2.07
CA ASN A 128 17.04 -3.77 2.27
C ASN A 128 17.70 -4.92 1.51
N LEU A 129 16.93 -5.89 1.03
CA LEU A 129 17.44 -7.04 0.28
C LEU A 129 17.72 -6.71 -1.19
N PHE A 130 17.19 -5.60 -1.67
CA PHE A 130 17.24 -5.21 -3.07
C PHE A 130 17.79 -3.79 -3.22
N PRO A 131 19.05 -3.63 -3.65
CA PRO A 131 19.61 -2.32 -3.93
C PRO A 131 18.78 -1.52 -4.94
N ALA A 132 18.78 -0.21 -4.83
CA ALA A 132 18.14 0.68 -5.77
C ALA A 132 18.65 0.39 -7.20
N GLY A 133 17.76 0.27 -8.17
CA GLY A 133 18.09 -0.01 -9.57
C GLY A 133 18.66 -1.41 -9.84
N SER A 134 18.57 -2.35 -8.87
CA SER A 134 19.06 -3.72 -9.05
C SER A 134 18.27 -4.55 -10.07
N ALA A 135 17.11 -4.07 -10.47
CA ALA A 135 16.25 -4.67 -11.51
C ALA A 135 15.38 -3.59 -12.16
N SER A 136 14.77 -3.91 -13.31
CA SER A 136 13.80 -3.01 -13.96
C SER A 136 12.44 -2.98 -13.28
N ILE A 137 12.08 -4.02 -12.51
CA ILE A 137 10.74 -4.21 -11.95
C ILE A 137 10.85 -4.42 -10.45
N VAL A 138 9.97 -3.77 -9.69
CA VAL A 138 9.71 -4.07 -8.28
C VAL A 138 8.24 -4.46 -8.09
N THR A 139 7.97 -5.46 -7.25
CA THR A 139 6.61 -5.86 -6.89
C THR A 139 6.31 -5.44 -5.46
N ILE A 140 5.14 -4.83 -5.25
CA ILE A 140 4.64 -4.45 -3.92
C ILE A 140 3.41 -5.30 -3.61
N THR A 141 3.40 -5.95 -2.44
CA THR A 141 2.27 -6.72 -1.91
C THR A 141 1.72 -6.07 -0.65
N GLU A 142 0.53 -6.47 -0.22
CA GLU A 142 -0.04 -5.94 1.02
C GLU A 142 0.62 -6.53 2.26
N GLY A 143 0.86 -7.84 2.27
CA GLY A 143 1.36 -8.58 3.43
C GLY A 143 2.71 -9.25 3.19
N GLU A 144 3.40 -9.56 4.30
CA GLU A 144 4.70 -10.18 4.26
C GLU A 144 4.65 -11.59 3.64
N LEU A 145 3.62 -12.40 3.99
CA LEU A 145 3.47 -13.74 3.40
C LEU A 145 3.24 -13.69 1.89
N ASP A 146 2.56 -12.64 1.41
CA ASP A 146 2.35 -12.43 -0.02
C ASP A 146 3.64 -12.05 -0.72
N ALA A 147 4.48 -11.23 -0.08
CA ALA A 147 5.80 -10.89 -0.60
C ALA A 147 6.68 -12.15 -0.73
N LEU A 148 6.74 -12.99 0.31
CA LEU A 148 7.50 -14.23 0.27
C LEU A 148 6.96 -15.18 -0.81
N SER A 149 5.63 -15.29 -0.94
CA SER A 149 4.98 -16.16 -1.92
C SER A 149 5.24 -15.70 -3.35
N ALA A 150 5.06 -14.41 -3.61
CA ALA A 150 5.36 -13.81 -4.90
C ALA A 150 6.85 -13.97 -5.25
N HIS A 151 7.75 -13.68 -4.30
CA HIS A 151 9.18 -13.89 -4.50
C HIS A 151 9.50 -15.36 -4.87
N GLN A 152 8.97 -16.32 -4.13
CA GLN A 152 9.20 -17.74 -4.40
C GLN A 152 8.68 -18.17 -5.78
N MET A 153 7.57 -17.62 -6.22
CA MET A 153 7.00 -17.93 -7.53
C MET A 153 7.74 -17.25 -8.69
N LEU A 154 8.22 -16.02 -8.50
CA LEU A 154 8.85 -15.22 -9.55
C LEU A 154 10.35 -15.48 -9.72
N ASN A 155 11.07 -15.78 -8.63
CA ASN A 155 12.54 -15.90 -8.66
C ASN A 155 13.03 -17.29 -9.03
N VAL A 156 12.78 -17.69 -10.28
CA VAL A 156 13.27 -18.97 -10.82
C VAL A 156 14.62 -18.82 -11.52
N ARG A 157 14.91 -17.63 -12.10
CA ARG A 157 16.11 -17.37 -12.91
C ARG A 157 16.73 -15.99 -12.70
N GLY A 158 16.29 -15.23 -11.70
CA GLY A 158 16.79 -13.88 -11.47
C GLY A 158 16.22 -13.27 -10.21
N THR A 159 16.68 -12.08 -9.86
CA THR A 159 16.17 -11.34 -8.72
C THR A 159 15.06 -10.40 -9.19
N ASN A 160 13.81 -10.78 -8.94
CA ASN A 160 12.70 -9.84 -8.99
C ASN A 160 12.51 -9.28 -7.58
N PRO A 161 12.80 -8.02 -7.32
CA PRO A 161 12.51 -7.37 -6.04
C PRO A 161 11.03 -7.49 -5.69
N VAL A 162 10.76 -8.05 -4.50
CA VAL A 162 9.40 -8.13 -3.97
C VAL A 162 9.42 -7.62 -2.53
N VAL A 163 8.55 -6.68 -2.23
CA VAL A 163 8.45 -6.03 -0.93
C VAL A 163 7.00 -5.99 -0.48
N SER A 164 6.76 -5.81 0.82
CA SER A 164 5.40 -5.57 1.29
C SER A 164 5.27 -4.33 2.15
N LEU A 165 4.02 -3.90 2.31
CA LEU A 165 3.66 -2.78 3.16
C LEU A 165 3.77 -3.15 4.65
N PRO A 166 4.12 -2.20 5.53
CA PRO A 166 4.12 -2.42 6.96
C PRO A 166 2.71 -2.53 7.55
N SER A 167 1.72 -1.93 6.88
CA SER A 167 0.32 -1.91 7.31
C SER A 167 -0.62 -1.72 6.11
N ALA A 168 -1.90 -2.07 6.29
CA ALA A 168 -2.95 -1.88 5.27
C ALA A 168 -3.20 -0.40 4.93
N THR A 169 -2.83 0.53 5.83
CA THR A 169 -2.95 1.97 5.64
C THR A 169 -1.58 2.64 5.74
N PRO A 170 -0.78 2.59 4.66
CA PRO A 170 0.55 3.17 4.66
C PRO A 170 0.48 4.70 4.80
N SER A 171 1.39 5.25 5.60
CA SER A 171 1.50 6.67 5.86
C SER A 171 2.03 7.44 4.65
N LYS A 172 1.76 8.75 4.58
CA LYS A 172 2.37 9.62 3.57
C LYS A 172 3.89 9.59 3.67
N ARG A 173 4.41 9.56 4.88
CA ARG A 173 5.86 9.54 5.17
C ARG A 173 6.56 8.28 4.62
N LEU A 174 5.88 7.12 4.62
CA LEU A 174 6.40 5.92 3.96
C LEU A 174 6.75 6.21 2.50
N TRP A 175 5.82 6.83 1.77
CA TRP A 175 6.00 7.12 0.35
C TRP A 175 7.09 8.15 0.11
N GLU A 176 7.16 9.20 0.92
CA GLU A 176 8.22 10.20 0.85
C GLU A 176 9.61 9.58 1.04
N LYS A 177 9.74 8.67 2.02
CA LYS A 177 11.00 8.01 2.34
C LYS A 177 11.39 6.93 1.31
N CYS A 178 10.42 6.15 0.82
CA CYS A 178 10.67 5.08 -0.14
C CYS A 178 10.71 5.57 -1.60
N LYS A 179 10.23 6.79 -1.89
CA LYS A 179 10.16 7.32 -3.25
C LYS A 179 11.47 7.23 -4.03
N PRO A 180 12.65 7.65 -3.50
CA PRO A 180 13.90 7.57 -4.26
C PRO A 180 14.28 6.14 -4.66
N TRP A 181 13.99 5.17 -3.79
CA TRP A 181 14.21 3.76 -4.07
C TRP A 181 13.21 3.23 -5.10
N LEU A 182 11.91 3.54 -4.98
CA LEU A 182 10.88 3.15 -5.94
C LEU A 182 11.11 3.79 -7.32
N ASP A 183 11.61 5.02 -7.37
CA ASP A 183 11.92 5.72 -8.61
C ASP A 183 13.08 5.08 -9.38
N SER A 184 13.92 4.28 -8.73
CA SER A 184 15.04 3.58 -9.38
C SER A 184 14.61 2.40 -10.26
N PHE A 185 13.34 2.00 -10.21
CA PHE A 185 12.77 0.93 -11.04
C PHE A 185 11.95 1.52 -12.20
N ASP A 186 11.93 0.83 -13.33
CA ASP A 186 11.13 1.22 -14.51
C ASP A 186 9.64 0.94 -14.31
N LYS A 187 9.32 -0.14 -13.57
CA LYS A 187 7.95 -0.57 -13.29
C LYS A 187 7.76 -0.92 -11.82
N ILE A 188 6.62 -0.54 -11.30
CA ILE A 188 6.11 -0.92 -9.98
C ILE A 188 4.86 -1.76 -10.22
N ILE A 189 4.94 -3.06 -9.91
CA ILE A 189 3.83 -3.98 -10.08
C ILE A 189 3.15 -4.18 -8.72
N LEU A 190 1.86 -3.92 -8.67
CA LEU A 190 1.03 -4.13 -7.49
C LEU A 190 0.42 -5.51 -7.52
N SER A 191 0.71 -6.31 -6.52
CA SER A 191 0.07 -7.61 -6.25
C SER A 191 -0.68 -7.50 -4.92
N VAL A 192 -1.80 -6.81 -4.97
CA VAL A 192 -2.65 -6.47 -3.83
C VAL A 192 -3.97 -7.22 -3.92
N ASP A 193 -4.71 -7.32 -2.83
CA ASP A 193 -6.01 -7.97 -2.77
C ASP A 193 -7.01 -7.31 -3.74
N ASN A 194 -7.87 -8.12 -4.37
CA ASN A 194 -8.90 -7.59 -5.27
C ASN A 194 -10.13 -7.12 -4.47
N ASP A 195 -9.91 -6.31 -3.46
CA ASP A 195 -10.95 -5.70 -2.64
C ASP A 195 -10.88 -4.16 -2.66
N GLN A 196 -11.75 -3.49 -1.91
CA GLN A 196 -11.79 -2.03 -1.89
C GLN A 196 -10.52 -1.41 -1.29
N ALA A 197 -9.85 -2.10 -0.35
CA ALA A 197 -8.61 -1.63 0.25
C ALA A 197 -7.46 -1.67 -0.76
N GLY A 198 -7.31 -2.79 -1.48
CA GLY A 198 -6.32 -2.94 -2.55
C GLY A 198 -6.52 -1.93 -3.67
N LYS A 199 -7.78 -1.69 -4.11
CA LYS A 199 -8.10 -0.65 -5.12
C LYS A 199 -7.73 0.75 -4.63
N SER A 200 -8.02 1.07 -3.37
CA SER A 200 -7.63 2.36 -2.77
C SER A 200 -6.11 2.54 -2.69
N LEU A 201 -5.39 1.46 -2.39
CA LEU A 201 -3.94 1.44 -2.38
C LEU A 201 -3.36 1.64 -3.79
N ALA A 202 -3.88 0.93 -4.78
CA ALA A 202 -3.49 1.07 -6.18
C ALA A 202 -3.70 2.50 -6.67
N ALA A 203 -4.82 3.13 -6.31
CA ALA A 203 -5.08 4.52 -6.64
C ALA A 203 -4.04 5.49 -6.04
N LYS A 204 -3.65 5.27 -4.77
CA LYS A 204 -2.62 6.10 -4.11
C LYS A 204 -1.25 5.94 -4.77
N ILE A 205 -0.83 4.71 -5.04
CA ILE A 205 0.47 4.43 -5.68
C ILE A 205 0.45 4.92 -7.13
N GLY A 206 -0.63 4.69 -7.85
CA GLY A 206 -0.81 5.17 -9.22
C GLY A 206 -0.75 6.70 -9.34
N ALA A 207 -1.27 7.43 -8.35
CA ALA A 207 -1.14 8.89 -8.29
C ALA A 207 0.29 9.36 -8.03
N LEU A 208 1.08 8.61 -7.24
CA LEU A 208 2.48 8.93 -6.96
C LEU A 208 3.43 8.55 -8.11
N PHE A 209 3.12 7.49 -8.86
CA PHE A 209 3.94 6.95 -9.95
C PHE A 209 3.09 6.65 -11.20
N PRO A 210 2.46 7.64 -11.82
CA PRO A 210 1.42 7.45 -12.84
C PRO A 210 1.91 6.74 -14.11
N SER A 211 3.20 6.85 -14.44
CA SER A 211 3.79 6.22 -15.62
C SER A 211 4.35 4.82 -15.38
N LYS A 212 4.54 4.41 -14.13
CA LYS A 212 5.26 3.20 -13.74
C LYS A 212 4.40 2.15 -13.06
N THR A 213 3.19 2.48 -12.62
CA THR A 213 2.33 1.59 -11.84
C THR A 213 1.55 0.64 -12.73
N TYR A 214 1.62 -0.64 -12.38
CA TYR A 214 0.91 -1.75 -13.02
C TYR A 214 0.25 -2.60 -11.94
N GLU A 215 -0.80 -3.34 -12.30
CA GLU A 215 -1.54 -4.22 -11.40
C GLU A 215 -1.59 -5.63 -11.94
N ILE A 216 -1.42 -6.61 -11.05
CA ILE A 216 -1.73 -8.00 -11.32
C ILE A 216 -3.23 -8.19 -11.08
N ILE A 217 -3.95 -8.66 -12.08
CA ILE A 217 -5.36 -8.98 -11.94
C ILE A 217 -5.49 -10.43 -11.48
N HIS A 218 -6.13 -10.63 -10.35
CA HIS A 218 -6.39 -11.94 -9.76
C HIS A 218 -7.84 -12.36 -10.05
N ASP A 219 -8.01 -13.33 -10.93
CA ASP A 219 -9.36 -13.82 -11.28
C ASP A 219 -9.81 -14.97 -10.39
N LYS A 220 -8.88 -15.81 -9.94
CA LYS A 220 -9.16 -17.10 -9.30
C LYS A 220 -8.77 -17.19 -7.83
N PHE A 221 -7.73 -16.50 -7.44
CA PHE A 221 -7.19 -16.50 -6.09
C PHE A 221 -7.19 -15.07 -5.54
N LYS A 222 -7.33 -14.93 -4.24
CA LYS A 222 -7.43 -13.63 -3.59
C LYS A 222 -6.08 -12.89 -3.54
N ASP A 223 -5.02 -13.61 -3.17
CA ASP A 223 -3.69 -13.05 -2.90
C ASP A 223 -2.58 -13.99 -3.43
N ALA A 224 -1.33 -13.52 -3.39
CA ALA A 224 -0.17 -14.29 -3.87
C ALA A 224 0.06 -15.57 -3.06
N ASN A 225 -0.27 -15.58 -1.77
CA ASN A 225 -0.11 -16.78 -0.96
C ASN A 225 -1.13 -17.87 -1.31
N GLU A 226 -2.35 -17.51 -1.66
CA GLU A 226 -3.35 -18.46 -2.16
C GLU A 226 -2.93 -19.10 -3.49
N PHE A 227 -2.32 -18.33 -4.41
CA PHE A 227 -1.72 -18.92 -5.63
C PHE A 227 -0.67 -19.96 -5.31
N LEU A 228 0.20 -19.67 -4.33
CA LEU A 228 1.26 -20.60 -3.92
C LEU A 228 0.68 -21.87 -3.30
N GLN A 229 -0.27 -21.76 -2.37
CA GLN A 229 -0.92 -22.88 -1.71
C GLN A 229 -1.76 -23.74 -2.71
N GLY A 230 -2.33 -23.09 -3.71
CA GLY A 230 -3.07 -23.76 -4.80
C GLY A 230 -2.18 -24.36 -5.89
N ASN A 231 -0.84 -24.40 -5.71
CA ASN A 231 0.12 -24.85 -6.72
C ASN A 231 -0.02 -24.14 -8.08
N ALA A 232 -0.51 -22.91 -8.09
CA ALA A 232 -0.83 -22.12 -9.28
C ALA A 232 0.29 -21.16 -9.70
N LYS A 233 1.56 -21.54 -9.48
CA LYS A 233 2.73 -20.73 -9.82
C LYS A 233 2.74 -20.24 -11.26
N ALA A 234 2.44 -21.12 -12.22
CA ALA A 234 2.42 -20.73 -13.64
C ALA A 234 1.35 -19.67 -13.93
N SER A 235 0.17 -19.77 -13.28
CA SER A 235 -0.90 -18.78 -13.40
C SER A 235 -0.49 -17.42 -12.81
N TYR A 236 0.17 -17.44 -11.66
CA TYR A 236 0.71 -16.20 -11.05
C TYR A 236 1.76 -15.54 -11.93
N GLN A 237 2.69 -16.32 -12.49
CA GLN A 237 3.69 -15.83 -13.42
C GLN A 237 3.06 -15.25 -14.70
N ALA A 238 2.05 -15.92 -15.25
CA ALA A 238 1.30 -15.42 -16.41
C ALA A 238 0.61 -14.08 -16.07
N ALA A 239 -0.05 -13.97 -14.92
CA ALA A 239 -0.67 -12.72 -14.48
C ALA A 239 0.35 -11.60 -14.26
N PHE A 240 1.52 -11.93 -13.72
CA PHE A 240 2.63 -10.97 -13.55
C PHE A 240 3.13 -10.43 -14.89
N TYR A 241 3.38 -11.28 -15.88
CA TYR A 241 3.86 -10.84 -17.20
C TYR A 241 2.77 -10.13 -18.02
N ASN A 242 1.50 -10.41 -17.74
CA ASN A 242 0.34 -9.77 -18.39
C ASN A 242 -0.27 -8.67 -17.51
N CYS A 243 0.47 -8.16 -16.52
CA CYS A 243 0.00 -7.07 -15.65
C CYS A 243 -0.44 -5.87 -16.49
N LYS A 244 -1.54 -5.24 -16.06
CA LYS A 244 -2.09 -4.07 -16.77
C LYS A 244 -1.54 -2.80 -16.14
N ARG A 245 -1.29 -1.78 -16.98
CA ARG A 245 -0.95 -0.45 -16.47
C ARG A 245 -2.13 0.07 -15.65
N TYR A 246 -1.83 0.55 -14.45
CA TYR A 246 -2.84 1.20 -13.63
C TYR A 246 -3.41 2.41 -14.35
N SER A 247 -4.72 2.48 -14.42
CA SER A 247 -5.46 3.63 -14.93
C SER A 247 -6.61 3.94 -13.96
N PRO A 248 -6.75 5.17 -13.47
CA PRO A 248 -7.92 5.56 -12.70
C PRO A 248 -9.21 5.26 -13.49
N ASP A 249 -10.28 4.84 -12.81
CA ASP A 249 -11.55 4.42 -13.43
C ASP A 249 -12.17 5.47 -14.36
N ASN A 250 -11.83 6.73 -14.17
CA ASN A 250 -12.30 7.87 -14.96
C ASN A 250 -11.39 8.26 -16.15
N ILE A 251 -10.25 7.58 -16.32
CA ILE A 251 -9.33 7.79 -17.45
C ILE A 251 -9.40 6.60 -18.39
N ARG A 252 -9.92 6.82 -19.59
CA ARG A 252 -9.99 5.81 -20.65
C ARG A 252 -8.70 5.79 -21.45
N ASN A 253 -7.91 4.73 -21.33
CA ASN A 253 -6.53 4.68 -21.83
C ASN A 253 -6.32 3.82 -23.06
N THR A 254 -7.35 3.18 -23.63
CA THR A 254 -7.15 2.21 -24.70
C THR A 254 -7.95 2.52 -25.93
N THR A 255 -7.37 2.19 -27.09
CA THR A 255 -8.05 2.19 -28.39
C THR A 255 -9.33 1.34 -28.35
N GLU A 256 -9.35 0.24 -27.59
CA GLU A 256 -10.51 -0.63 -27.40
C GLU A 256 -11.67 0.10 -26.73
N GLN A 257 -11.40 0.81 -25.64
CA GLN A 257 -12.42 1.61 -24.95
C GLN A 257 -12.89 2.79 -25.79
N PHE A 258 -12.02 3.33 -26.65
CA PHE A 258 -12.39 4.34 -27.62
C PHE A 258 -13.29 3.76 -28.72
N LEU A 259 -12.99 2.56 -29.21
CA LEU A 259 -13.81 1.84 -30.18
C LEU A 259 -15.17 1.47 -29.61
N GLU A 260 -15.25 1.01 -28.34
CA GLU A 260 -16.53 0.77 -27.66
C GLU A 260 -17.41 2.03 -27.57
N LEU A 261 -16.80 3.21 -27.49
CA LEU A 261 -17.54 4.49 -27.57
C LEU A 261 -18.04 4.78 -28.98
N PHE A 262 -17.31 4.37 -30.00
CA PHE A 262 -17.76 4.48 -31.39
C PHE A 262 -18.90 3.52 -31.70
N ASP A 263 -18.85 2.28 -31.19
CA ASP A 263 -19.91 1.28 -31.38
C ASP A 263 -21.22 1.65 -30.65
N LYS A 264 -21.13 2.41 -29.54
CA LYS A 264 -22.30 2.96 -28.82
C LYS A 264 -22.90 4.20 -29.48
N LYS A 265 -22.44 4.59 -30.65
CA LYS A 265 -22.85 5.81 -31.35
C LYS A 265 -24.29 5.76 -31.87
N ASP A 266 -24.90 4.58 -31.96
CA ASP A 266 -26.26 4.41 -32.50
C ASP A 266 -27.37 4.95 -31.59
N ASP A 267 -27.08 5.23 -30.30
CA ASP A 267 -28.05 5.79 -29.34
C ASP A 267 -27.86 7.31 -29.08
N ALA A 268 -26.96 7.97 -29.81
CA ALA A 268 -26.69 9.38 -29.62
C ALA A 268 -27.81 10.24 -30.19
N VAL A 269 -28.53 10.96 -29.32
CA VAL A 269 -29.55 11.93 -29.72
C VAL A 269 -28.87 13.26 -30.02
N TYR A 270 -28.98 13.69 -31.25
CA TYR A 270 -28.49 14.99 -31.71
C TYR A 270 -29.63 16.00 -31.81
N VAL A 271 -29.38 17.23 -31.40
CA VAL A 271 -30.30 18.34 -31.51
C VAL A 271 -29.71 19.35 -32.49
N SER A 272 -30.48 19.72 -33.53
CA SER A 272 -30.03 20.70 -34.50
C SER A 272 -29.75 22.04 -33.83
N THR A 273 -28.67 22.68 -34.23
CA THR A 273 -28.29 24.02 -33.79
C THR A 273 -29.06 25.09 -34.52
N GLY A 274 -29.75 24.74 -35.64
CA GLY A 274 -30.37 25.68 -36.57
C GLY A 274 -29.37 26.33 -37.53
N ILE A 275 -28.09 25.96 -37.48
CA ILE A 275 -27.06 26.42 -38.43
C ILE A 275 -26.75 25.25 -39.35
N GLU A 276 -27.33 25.25 -40.53
CA GLU A 276 -27.30 24.14 -41.49
C GLU A 276 -25.85 23.69 -41.79
N SER A 277 -24.95 24.63 -42.08
CA SER A 277 -23.55 24.32 -42.37
C SER A 277 -22.78 23.71 -41.20
N PHE A 278 -23.20 23.94 -39.96
CA PHE A 278 -22.63 23.31 -38.79
C PHE A 278 -23.23 21.91 -38.56
N ASP A 279 -24.54 21.82 -38.69
CA ASP A 279 -25.25 20.55 -38.46
C ASP A 279 -24.88 19.51 -39.53
N ASP A 280 -24.58 19.92 -40.77
CA ASP A 280 -24.10 19.05 -41.84
C ASP A 280 -22.72 18.39 -41.50
N VAL A 281 -21.86 19.09 -40.76
CA VAL A 281 -20.52 18.61 -40.39
C VAL A 281 -20.52 17.91 -39.03
N ALA A 282 -21.24 18.48 -38.04
CA ALA A 282 -21.21 18.05 -36.65
C ALA A 282 -22.43 17.21 -36.23
N LEU A 283 -23.41 17.00 -37.11
CA LEU A 283 -24.70 16.32 -36.85
C LEU A 283 -25.58 17.06 -35.82
N GLY A 284 -25.22 18.28 -35.42
CA GLY A 284 -25.86 19.03 -34.35
C GLY A 284 -25.18 18.90 -32.99
N LEU A 285 -25.88 19.22 -31.91
CA LEU A 285 -25.43 19.13 -30.55
C LEU A 285 -25.86 17.79 -29.94
N MET A 286 -24.93 17.06 -29.37
CA MET A 286 -25.21 15.77 -28.76
C MET A 286 -25.77 15.96 -27.34
N GLN A 287 -26.91 15.33 -27.06
CA GLN A 287 -27.56 15.40 -25.77
C GLN A 287 -26.65 14.86 -24.67
N GLY A 288 -26.54 15.57 -23.55
CA GLY A 288 -25.70 15.19 -22.41
C GLY A 288 -24.24 15.62 -22.53
N HIS A 289 -23.85 16.29 -23.62
CA HIS A 289 -22.51 16.85 -23.82
C HIS A 289 -22.47 18.34 -23.55
N PHE A 290 -21.33 18.81 -23.09
CA PHE A 290 -21.03 20.23 -22.96
C PHE A 290 -20.28 20.67 -24.22
N THR A 291 -20.85 21.60 -24.96
CA THR A 291 -20.27 22.13 -26.20
C THR A 291 -19.85 23.57 -26.01
N VAL A 292 -18.63 23.92 -26.39
CA VAL A 292 -18.08 25.27 -26.34
C VAL A 292 -17.87 25.77 -27.76
N PHE A 293 -18.49 26.90 -28.09
CA PHE A 293 -18.22 27.64 -29.32
C PHE A 293 -17.22 28.77 -29.01
N GLN A 294 -16.13 28.81 -29.74
CA GLN A 294 -15.14 29.87 -29.64
C GLN A 294 -15.01 30.59 -30.96
N ALA A 295 -15.13 31.91 -30.93
CA ALA A 295 -14.97 32.76 -32.10
C ALA A 295 -14.05 33.95 -31.74
N PRO A 296 -13.36 34.55 -32.72
CA PRO A 296 -12.68 35.82 -32.52
C PRO A 296 -13.61 36.93 -32.07
N GLU A 297 -13.05 37.92 -31.40
CA GLU A 297 -13.79 39.08 -30.93
C GLU A 297 -14.45 39.80 -32.12
N GLY A 298 -15.73 40.17 -31.99
CA GLY A 298 -16.51 40.86 -33.03
C GLY A 298 -17.30 39.95 -33.98
N ILE A 299 -17.17 38.62 -33.87
CA ILE A 299 -18.03 37.67 -34.59
C ILE A 299 -19.18 37.27 -33.68
N GLY A 300 -20.33 37.88 -33.81
CA GLY A 300 -21.54 37.54 -33.08
C GLY A 300 -22.42 36.58 -33.88
N PHE A 301 -23.17 35.71 -33.19
CA PHE A 301 -24.32 35.03 -33.76
C PHE A 301 -25.50 36.02 -33.79
N TYR A 302 -25.89 36.45 -34.95
CA TYR A 302 -27.11 37.23 -35.13
C TYR A 302 -28.22 36.28 -35.57
N HIS A 303 -29.31 36.27 -34.84
CA HIS A 303 -30.57 35.68 -35.26
C HIS A 303 -31.44 36.73 -35.94
#